data_09b2a3a680de27ddecc0a87dddce5644
#
_entry.id   09b2a3a680de27ddecc0a87dddce5644
#
_cell.length_a   1.000
_cell.length_b   1.000
_cell.length_c   1.000
_cell.angle_alpha   90.00
_cell.angle_beta   90.00
_cell.angle_gamma   90.00
#
_symmetry.space_group_name_H-M   'P 1'
#
loop_
_entity.id
_entity.type
_entity.pdbx_description
1 polymer ?
#
loop_
_entity_poly.entity_id
_entity_poly.type
_entity_poly.pdbx_seq_one_letter_code
_entity_poly.pdbx_strand_id
1 'polypeptide(L)'
;VFPTLTSFNIYSNELLSLNYVKENSSNRFYYGRRGPSVILGYEFPQNTNIKWMYSEIEIPEGYDHIGLYAMANGSREGYFGIQVNSTEERRVLFSIWSPYVTDDPSQIPENQRIQLIKSGQDVQVDEFGNEGSGGQSWLIYPWKTGVKYSFIKSVEPDGNGNTIYTAYFKDPEEGDWRLIASFLRPQTDTWFAGPYSFLENFKPEEGYKLRKAYYSNIWAISSDDDWFQIDNARFTTDDIGSIQYRLDYQGGVESNKFYLMHCGFFDLYTENYKDLTKTDQSAPPSINFELLP
;
A
#
# COMPACT_ATOMS: atom_id res chain seq x y z
N VAL A 1 -18.53 24.56 5.56
CA VAL A 1 -19.99 24.51 5.85
C VAL A 1 -20.41 23.10 5.51
N PHE A 2 -20.72 22.29 6.53
CA PHE A 2 -21.25 20.96 6.32
C PHE A 2 -22.69 21.09 5.84
N PRO A 3 -23.13 20.33 4.82
CA PRO A 3 -24.52 20.29 4.47
C PRO A 3 -25.30 19.70 5.65
N THR A 4 -26.25 20.48 6.16
CA THR A 4 -27.18 19.99 7.18
C THR A 4 -28.21 19.14 6.47
N LEU A 5 -28.16 17.83 6.67
CA LEU A 5 -29.20 16.92 6.18
C LEU A 5 -30.49 17.17 6.99
N THR A 6 -31.50 17.73 6.35
CA THR A 6 -32.73 18.19 7.02
C THR A 6 -33.86 17.15 7.07
N SER A 7 -33.77 16.07 6.28
CA SER A 7 -34.70 14.93 6.40
C SER A 7 -34.22 13.67 5.71
N PHE A 8 -34.48 12.52 6.29
CA PHE A 8 -34.39 11.20 5.65
C PHE A 8 -35.81 10.63 5.54
N ASN A 9 -36.20 10.19 4.36
CA ASN A 9 -37.38 9.35 4.21
C ASN A 9 -36.90 7.90 4.05
N ILE A 10 -37.08 7.09 5.11
CA ILE A 10 -36.80 5.65 5.06
C ILE A 10 -38.07 4.95 4.60
N TYR A 11 -38.04 4.32 3.43
CA TYR A 11 -39.17 3.62 2.81
C TYR A 11 -39.22 2.12 3.07
N SER A 12 -38.38 1.55 3.91
CA SER A 12 -38.46 0.15 4.32
C SER A 12 -38.43 0.01 5.84
N ASN A 13 -39.23 -0.93 6.35
CA ASN A 13 -39.26 -1.31 7.77
C ASN A 13 -38.03 -2.11 8.22
N GLU A 14 -37.10 -2.41 7.35
CA GLU A 14 -35.77 -2.84 7.71
C GLU A 14 -34.96 -1.59 7.98
N LEU A 15 -34.88 -1.22 9.23
CA LEU A 15 -33.81 -0.42 9.77
C LEU A 15 -32.52 -1.20 9.53
N LEU A 16 -31.95 -1.07 8.34
CA LEU A 16 -30.53 -1.19 8.20
C LEU A 16 -29.96 -0.21 9.23
N SER A 17 -29.45 -0.73 10.31
CA SER A 17 -28.73 0.10 11.28
C SER A 17 -27.50 0.60 10.54
N LEU A 18 -27.65 1.73 9.85
CA LEU A 18 -26.57 2.48 9.23
C LEU A 18 -25.65 3.03 10.33
N ASN A 19 -25.11 2.15 11.12
CA ASN A 19 -24.10 2.49 12.13
C ASN A 19 -22.76 2.68 11.42
N TYR A 20 -22.68 3.67 10.54
CA TYR A 20 -21.41 4.07 9.94
C TYR A 20 -20.36 4.45 10.99
N VAL A 21 -20.78 4.74 12.22
CA VAL A 21 -19.87 5.05 13.33
C VAL A 21 -20.40 4.42 14.60
N LYS A 22 -19.67 3.47 15.19
CA LYS A 22 -20.02 2.88 16.49
C LYS A 22 -19.93 3.93 17.61
N GLU A 23 -20.99 4.02 18.42
CA GLU A 23 -21.21 5.14 19.33
C GLU A 23 -20.19 5.28 20.47
N ASN A 24 -19.50 4.23 20.88
CA ASN A 24 -18.73 4.21 22.13
C ASN A 24 -17.20 4.20 21.96
N SER A 25 -16.66 4.67 20.84
CA SER A 25 -15.21 4.75 20.65
C SER A 25 -14.66 6.15 20.94
N SER A 26 -13.57 6.25 21.70
CA SER A 26 -12.85 7.51 21.90
C SER A 26 -12.29 8.09 20.59
N ASN A 27 -12.08 7.25 19.59
CA ASN A 27 -11.55 7.62 18.27
C ASN A 27 -12.65 7.79 17.21
N ARG A 28 -13.94 7.78 17.61
CA ARG A 28 -15.09 7.85 16.70
C ARG A 28 -14.99 8.96 15.66
N PHE A 29 -14.59 10.15 16.08
CA PHE A 29 -14.51 11.30 15.18
C PHE A 29 -13.42 11.12 14.12
N TYR A 30 -12.26 10.63 14.52
CA TYR A 30 -11.14 10.37 13.63
C TYR A 30 -11.46 9.25 12.63
N TYR A 31 -11.89 8.10 13.12
CA TYR A 31 -12.21 6.95 12.27
C TYR A 31 -13.37 7.19 11.33
N GLY A 32 -14.42 7.87 11.79
CA GLY A 32 -15.56 8.23 10.96
C GLY A 32 -15.21 9.21 9.84
N ARG A 33 -14.16 10.00 10.00
CA ARG A 33 -13.66 10.91 8.96
C ARG A 33 -12.67 10.25 8.02
N ARG A 34 -11.69 9.52 8.55
CA ARG A 34 -10.61 8.90 7.78
C ARG A 34 -11.15 7.89 6.75
N GLY A 35 -12.14 7.10 7.11
CA GLY A 35 -12.57 5.93 6.36
C GLY A 35 -11.62 4.74 6.52
N PRO A 36 -12.07 3.53 6.15
CA PRO A 36 -11.27 2.33 6.27
C PRO A 36 -10.16 2.28 5.22
N SER A 37 -8.99 1.80 5.60
CA SER A 37 -7.99 1.32 4.64
C SER A 37 -8.39 -0.05 4.12
N VAL A 38 -8.20 -0.29 2.84
CA VAL A 38 -8.58 -1.52 2.13
C VAL A 38 -7.34 -2.22 1.59
N ILE A 39 -7.28 -3.55 1.72
CA ILE A 39 -6.06 -4.33 1.59
C ILE A 39 -6.29 -5.53 0.66
N LEU A 40 -5.30 -5.82 -0.16
CA LEU A 40 -5.15 -7.08 -0.90
C LEU A 40 -3.99 -7.85 -0.30
N GLY A 41 -4.27 -8.91 0.45
CA GLY A 41 -3.26 -9.85 0.91
C GLY A 41 -2.96 -10.89 -0.17
N TYR A 42 -1.70 -11.20 -0.39
CA TYR A 42 -1.25 -12.18 -1.36
C TYR A 42 -0.59 -13.37 -0.69
N GLU A 43 -0.51 -14.48 -1.40
CA GLU A 43 0.22 -15.66 -0.95
C GLU A 43 1.36 -15.96 -1.92
N PHE A 44 2.54 -16.19 -1.38
CA PHE A 44 3.68 -16.69 -2.14
C PHE A 44 3.69 -18.23 -2.20
N PRO A 45 4.35 -18.82 -3.20
CA PRO A 45 4.57 -20.25 -3.24
C PRO A 45 5.22 -20.77 -1.95
N GLN A 46 4.70 -21.87 -1.44
CA GLN A 46 5.22 -22.48 -0.21
C GLN A 46 6.64 -23.02 -0.42
N ASN A 47 7.45 -22.96 0.62
CA ASN A 47 8.82 -23.45 0.64
C ASN A 47 9.73 -22.84 -0.45
N THR A 48 9.44 -21.61 -0.85
CA THR A 48 10.19 -20.88 -1.86
C THR A 48 10.71 -19.58 -1.24
N ASN A 49 12.00 -19.33 -1.38
CA ASN A 49 12.60 -18.05 -0.98
C ASN A 49 12.27 -17.00 -2.04
N ILE A 50 11.30 -16.14 -1.77
CA ILE A 50 10.96 -15.04 -2.66
C ILE A 50 11.88 -13.86 -2.39
N LYS A 51 12.61 -13.45 -3.43
CA LYS A 51 13.52 -12.30 -3.38
C LYS A 51 12.86 -11.02 -3.84
N TRP A 52 12.04 -11.08 -4.91
CA TRP A 52 11.45 -9.91 -5.54
C TRP A 52 9.94 -9.98 -5.62
N MET A 53 9.30 -8.82 -5.54
CA MET A 53 7.91 -8.64 -5.92
C MET A 53 7.81 -7.50 -6.92
N TYR A 54 7.17 -7.79 -8.06
CA TYR A 54 6.80 -6.81 -9.08
C TYR A 54 5.29 -6.57 -9.05
N SER A 55 4.87 -5.33 -9.27
CA SER A 55 3.46 -4.99 -9.50
C SER A 55 3.31 -3.69 -10.27
N GLU A 56 2.10 -3.44 -10.79
CA GLU A 56 1.72 -2.21 -11.45
C GLU A 56 0.53 -1.56 -10.75
N ILE A 57 0.59 -0.23 -10.57
CA ILE A 57 -0.52 0.59 -10.05
C ILE A 57 -0.99 1.56 -11.13
N GLU A 58 -2.31 1.72 -11.23
CA GLU A 58 -2.97 2.76 -12.00
C GLU A 58 -4.04 3.44 -11.13
N ILE A 59 -3.95 4.75 -10.98
CA ILE A 59 -5.00 5.55 -10.34
C ILE A 59 -5.90 6.10 -11.45
N PRO A 60 -7.20 5.75 -11.50
CA PRO A 60 -8.10 6.30 -12.51
C PRO A 60 -8.26 7.80 -12.36
N GLU A 61 -8.66 8.48 -13.44
CA GLU A 61 -8.93 9.90 -13.43
C GLU A 61 -10.05 10.26 -12.44
N GLY A 62 -9.84 11.29 -11.63
CA GLY A 62 -10.79 11.78 -10.64
C GLY A 62 -10.75 11.05 -9.29
N TYR A 63 -9.82 10.12 -9.08
CA TYR A 63 -9.69 9.38 -7.80
C TYR A 63 -8.40 9.70 -7.01
N ASP A 64 -7.59 10.63 -7.50
CA ASP A 64 -6.29 11.03 -6.98
C ASP A 64 -6.37 12.17 -5.94
N HIS A 65 -7.27 12.04 -4.99
CA HIS A 65 -7.49 13.05 -3.95
C HIS A 65 -6.34 13.12 -2.94
N ILE A 66 -6.12 14.33 -2.37
CA ILE A 66 -5.17 14.55 -1.27
C ILE A 66 -5.41 13.54 -0.16
N GLY A 67 -4.35 12.98 0.39
CA GLY A 67 -4.41 11.92 1.38
C GLY A 67 -4.47 10.50 0.80
N LEU A 68 -4.49 10.33 -0.53
CA LEU A 68 -4.38 9.01 -1.14
C LEU A 68 -2.99 8.44 -0.91
N TYR A 69 -2.94 7.19 -0.44
CA TYR A 69 -1.77 6.33 -0.49
C TYR A 69 -2.17 4.99 -1.13
N ALA A 70 -1.66 4.74 -2.33
CA ALA A 70 -1.75 3.46 -3.01
C ALA A 70 -0.41 2.74 -2.88
N MET A 71 -0.37 1.73 -2.02
CA MET A 71 0.81 0.94 -1.73
C MET A 71 0.87 -0.26 -2.65
N ALA A 72 1.97 -0.40 -3.39
CA ALA A 72 2.19 -1.43 -4.40
C ALA A 72 2.70 -2.73 -3.78
N ASN A 73 3.90 -2.69 -3.20
CA ASN A 73 4.64 -3.85 -2.75
C ASN A 73 4.92 -3.75 -1.24
N GLY A 74 3.92 -4.08 -0.43
CA GLY A 74 4.06 -4.24 1.01
C GLY A 74 4.78 -5.54 1.36
N SER A 75 5.54 -5.51 2.43
CA SER A 75 6.06 -6.68 3.12
C SER A 75 5.73 -6.56 4.60
N ARG A 76 5.98 -7.60 5.37
CA ARG A 76 5.82 -7.56 6.83
C ARG A 76 6.50 -6.36 7.47
N GLU A 77 7.62 -5.90 6.91
CA GLU A 77 8.49 -4.90 7.50
C GLU A 77 8.40 -3.52 6.85
N GLY A 78 7.54 -3.31 5.85
CA GLY A 78 7.48 -1.96 5.26
C GLY A 78 6.61 -1.79 4.03
N TYR A 79 6.55 -0.55 3.57
CA TYR A 79 5.66 -0.05 2.51
C TYR A 79 6.45 0.45 1.30
N PHE A 80 5.85 0.31 0.11
CA PHE A 80 6.35 0.92 -1.10
C PHE A 80 5.19 1.24 -2.05
N GLY A 81 5.02 2.51 -2.44
CA GLY A 81 3.91 2.94 -3.31
C GLY A 81 3.91 4.43 -3.61
N ILE A 82 2.73 4.97 -3.98
CA ILE A 82 2.55 6.37 -4.38
C ILE A 82 1.54 7.10 -3.50
N GLN A 83 1.79 8.39 -3.28
CA GLN A 83 0.96 9.26 -2.46
C GLN A 83 0.56 10.55 -3.18
N VAL A 84 -0.56 11.15 -2.75
CA VAL A 84 -0.95 12.53 -3.00
C VAL A 84 -0.90 13.30 -1.69
N ASN A 85 0.12 14.13 -1.52
CA ASN A 85 0.37 14.86 -0.26
C ASN A 85 -0.30 16.22 -0.24
N SER A 86 -0.38 16.90 -1.40
CA SER A 86 -1.07 18.19 -1.58
C SER A 86 -1.57 18.33 -3.03
N THR A 87 -2.11 19.50 -3.37
CA THR A 87 -2.45 19.84 -4.76
C THR A 87 -1.21 19.95 -5.68
N GLU A 88 -0.05 20.16 -5.10
CA GLU A 88 1.22 20.39 -5.83
C GLU A 88 2.23 19.28 -5.64
N GLU A 89 2.00 18.37 -4.67
CA GLU A 89 2.99 17.38 -4.31
C GLU A 89 2.43 15.97 -4.35
N ARG A 90 3.06 15.15 -5.19
CA ARG A 90 2.89 13.69 -5.27
C ARG A 90 4.24 13.03 -4.98
N ARG A 91 4.20 11.84 -4.38
CA ARG A 91 5.42 11.12 -3.97
C ARG A 91 5.40 9.67 -4.43
N VAL A 92 6.59 9.14 -4.64
CA VAL A 92 6.89 7.71 -4.53
C VAL A 92 7.53 7.54 -3.16
N LEU A 93 6.94 6.71 -2.29
CA LEU A 93 7.34 6.52 -0.90
C LEU A 93 7.79 5.09 -0.65
N PHE A 94 8.92 4.93 0.04
CA PHE A 94 9.41 3.66 0.52
C PHE A 94 9.88 3.77 1.98
N SER A 95 9.34 2.90 2.85
CA SER A 95 9.62 2.91 4.29
C SER A 95 9.81 1.50 4.83
N ILE A 96 10.74 1.35 5.79
CA ILE A 96 11.01 0.09 6.50
C ILE A 96 10.98 0.36 8.00
N TRP A 97 10.16 -0.43 8.74
CA TRP A 97 10.12 -0.38 10.20
C TRP A 97 11.38 -0.91 10.85
N SER A 98 11.82 -0.25 11.92
CA SER A 98 12.82 -0.78 12.84
C SER A 98 12.36 -2.11 13.46
N PRO A 99 13.25 -3.03 13.82
CA PRO A 99 12.90 -4.18 14.65
C PRO A 99 12.50 -3.76 16.08
N TYR A 100 12.87 -2.57 16.52
CA TYR A 100 12.47 -2.01 17.81
C TYR A 100 11.09 -1.35 17.72
N VAL A 101 10.16 -1.79 18.54
CA VAL A 101 8.76 -1.32 18.52
C VAL A 101 8.65 -0.03 19.34
N THR A 102 8.52 1.10 18.68
CA THR A 102 8.29 2.42 19.28
C THR A 102 7.67 3.34 18.24
N ASP A 103 6.91 4.34 18.69
CA ASP A 103 6.39 5.43 17.83
C ASP A 103 7.34 6.64 17.76
N ASP A 104 8.38 6.65 18.59
CA ASP A 104 9.38 7.72 18.66
C ASP A 104 10.73 7.21 18.13
N PRO A 105 11.17 7.65 16.94
CA PRO A 105 12.42 7.19 16.33
C PRO A 105 13.65 7.52 17.19
N SER A 106 13.59 8.53 18.05
CA SER A 106 14.70 8.89 18.95
C SER A 106 15.02 7.81 19.98
N GLN A 107 14.04 6.93 20.29
CA GLN A 107 14.18 5.84 21.25
C GLN A 107 14.77 4.56 20.64
N ILE A 108 14.93 4.49 19.33
CA ILE A 108 15.49 3.29 18.67
C ILE A 108 16.96 3.14 19.08
N PRO A 109 17.35 1.99 19.68
CA PRO A 109 18.76 1.70 19.96
C PRO A 109 19.60 1.71 18.67
N GLU A 110 20.83 2.19 18.73
CA GLU A 110 21.71 2.34 17.56
C GLU A 110 21.85 1.04 16.74
N ASN A 111 21.95 -0.11 17.42
CA ASN A 111 22.06 -1.42 16.78
C ASN A 111 20.73 -1.97 16.23
N GLN A 112 19.65 -1.20 16.32
CA GLN A 112 18.33 -1.54 15.75
C GLN A 112 17.82 -0.45 14.80
N ARG A 113 18.61 0.59 14.53
CA ARG A 113 18.29 1.62 13.54
C ARG A 113 18.36 1.07 12.14
N ILE A 114 17.42 1.48 11.30
CA ILE A 114 17.49 1.22 9.86
C ILE A 114 18.67 2.00 9.29
N GLN A 115 19.49 1.31 8.48
CA GLN A 115 20.67 1.91 7.85
C GLN A 115 20.42 2.13 6.37
N LEU A 116 20.63 3.35 5.89
CA LEU A 116 20.62 3.63 4.46
C LEU A 116 21.90 3.06 3.83
N ILE A 117 21.74 2.18 2.83
CA ILE A 117 22.84 1.67 2.01
C ILE A 117 23.04 2.59 0.80
N LYS A 118 21.95 2.89 0.08
CA LYS A 118 21.96 3.72 -1.12
C LYS A 118 20.61 4.41 -1.31
N SER A 119 20.61 5.64 -1.80
CA SER A 119 19.41 6.34 -2.28
C SER A 119 19.55 6.70 -3.75
N GLY A 120 18.42 6.78 -4.44
CA GLY A 120 18.36 7.24 -5.81
C GLY A 120 18.59 8.75 -5.94
N GLN A 121 18.74 9.21 -7.17
CA GLN A 121 18.86 10.62 -7.47
C GLN A 121 17.56 11.36 -7.06
N ASP A 122 17.69 12.52 -6.43
CA ASP A 122 16.61 13.40 -5.95
C ASP A 122 15.70 12.76 -4.89
N VAL A 123 16.05 11.59 -4.36
CA VAL A 123 15.34 10.93 -3.28
C VAL A 123 15.75 11.54 -1.95
N GLN A 124 14.75 11.94 -1.16
CA GLN A 124 14.93 12.38 0.21
C GLN A 124 14.85 11.18 1.16
N VAL A 125 15.63 11.22 2.23
CA VAL A 125 15.70 10.14 3.23
C VAL A 125 15.60 10.74 4.62
N ASP A 126 14.79 10.11 5.50
CA ASP A 126 14.60 10.53 6.88
C ASP A 126 14.19 9.33 7.74
N GLU A 127 13.96 9.55 9.02
CA GLU A 127 13.30 8.63 9.93
C GLU A 127 11.81 9.00 10.04
N PHE A 128 10.94 8.02 10.31
CA PHE A 128 9.53 8.26 10.58
C PHE A 128 9.12 7.74 11.97
N GLY A 129 8.01 8.27 12.49
CA GLY A 129 7.42 7.90 13.76
C GLY A 129 5.89 8.01 13.74
N ASN A 130 5.25 7.83 14.92
CA ASN A 130 3.80 7.87 15.17
C ASN A 130 2.96 6.67 14.68
N GLU A 131 3.52 5.79 13.86
CA GLU A 131 2.89 4.54 13.40
C GLU A 131 3.93 3.42 13.40
N GLY A 132 4.57 3.20 14.55
CA GLY A 132 5.87 2.57 14.61
C GLY A 132 6.93 3.57 14.15
N SER A 133 8.18 3.14 14.06
CA SER A 133 9.28 3.99 13.61
C SER A 133 10.30 3.23 12.78
N GLY A 134 11.05 3.94 11.96
CA GLY A 134 12.07 3.33 11.09
C GLY A 134 12.63 4.31 10.08
N GLY A 135 13.21 3.78 9.01
CA GLY A 135 13.74 4.57 7.90
C GLY A 135 12.69 4.77 6.81
N GLN A 136 12.64 5.98 6.26
CA GLN A 136 11.79 6.26 5.11
C GLN A 136 12.56 7.02 4.04
N SER A 137 12.11 6.87 2.80
CA SER A 137 12.60 7.61 1.65
C SER A 137 11.45 8.00 0.74
N TRP A 138 11.57 9.15 0.09
CA TRP A 138 10.57 9.56 -0.89
C TRP A 138 11.19 10.37 -2.03
N LEU A 139 10.64 10.13 -3.23
CA LEU A 139 10.89 10.92 -4.42
C LEU A 139 9.65 11.81 -4.66
N ILE A 140 9.82 13.13 -4.74
CA ILE A 140 8.77 14.01 -5.24
C ILE A 140 8.68 13.76 -6.75
N TYR A 141 7.55 13.19 -7.18
CA TYR A 141 7.35 12.77 -8.56
C TYR A 141 5.92 13.07 -9.01
N PRO A 142 5.72 13.84 -10.11
CA PRO A 142 4.40 14.28 -10.56
C PRO A 142 3.69 13.17 -11.37
N TRP A 143 3.52 11.99 -10.77
CA TRP A 143 2.80 10.90 -11.41
C TRP A 143 1.37 11.31 -11.78
N LYS A 144 0.83 10.74 -12.87
CA LYS A 144 -0.45 11.11 -13.48
C LYS A 144 -1.48 10.00 -13.31
N THR A 145 -2.76 10.39 -13.26
CA THR A 145 -3.89 9.46 -13.35
C THR A 145 -3.98 8.82 -14.75
N GLY A 146 -4.54 7.61 -14.83
CA GLY A 146 -4.64 6.84 -16.07
C GLY A 146 -3.33 6.27 -16.60
N VAL A 147 -2.21 6.53 -15.91
CA VAL A 147 -0.89 5.97 -16.23
C VAL A 147 -0.60 4.78 -15.31
N LYS A 148 -0.05 3.73 -15.88
CA LYS A 148 0.31 2.51 -15.18
C LYS A 148 1.79 2.54 -14.83
N TYR A 149 2.09 2.72 -13.56
CA TYR A 149 3.44 2.75 -13.01
C TYR A 149 3.88 1.38 -12.51
N SER A 150 5.15 1.05 -12.69
CA SER A 150 5.71 -0.23 -12.26
C SER A 150 6.56 -0.08 -11.00
N PHE A 151 6.46 -1.07 -10.15
CA PHE A 151 7.14 -1.15 -8.86
C PHE A 151 7.84 -2.49 -8.74
N ILE A 152 9.09 -2.48 -8.28
CA ILE A 152 9.78 -3.70 -7.90
C ILE A 152 10.48 -3.49 -6.58
N LYS A 153 10.35 -4.45 -5.67
CA LYS A 153 11.01 -4.44 -4.37
C LYS A 153 11.70 -5.77 -4.13
N SER A 154 12.97 -5.72 -3.70
CA SER A 154 13.67 -6.89 -3.19
C SER A 154 13.73 -6.90 -1.68
N VAL A 155 13.77 -8.12 -1.15
CA VAL A 155 14.02 -8.42 0.26
C VAL A 155 14.96 -9.63 0.30
N GLU A 156 16.16 -9.44 0.82
CA GLU A 156 17.22 -10.44 0.79
C GLU A 156 18.01 -10.42 2.10
N PRO A 157 18.20 -11.57 2.78
CA PRO A 157 19.09 -11.65 3.94
C PRO A 157 20.55 -11.39 3.51
N ASP A 158 21.32 -10.66 4.33
CA ASP A 158 22.72 -10.33 4.06
C ASP A 158 23.71 -11.44 4.48
N GLY A 159 23.20 -12.53 5.06
CA GLY A 159 23.99 -13.63 5.59
C GLY A 159 24.69 -13.34 6.93
N ASN A 160 24.47 -12.16 7.52
CA ASN A 160 25.04 -11.73 8.80
C ASN A 160 23.98 -11.42 9.86
N GLY A 161 22.76 -11.92 9.65
CA GLY A 161 21.62 -11.69 10.57
C GLY A 161 20.88 -10.38 10.34
N ASN A 162 21.06 -9.74 9.18
CA ASN A 162 20.30 -8.58 8.76
C ASN A 162 19.63 -8.84 7.41
N THR A 163 18.72 -7.96 7.00
CA THR A 163 18.01 -8.06 5.72
C THR A 163 18.11 -6.74 4.95
N ILE A 164 18.38 -6.83 3.66
CA ILE A 164 18.42 -5.69 2.75
C ILE A 164 17.10 -5.58 2.01
N TYR A 165 16.52 -4.39 2.00
CA TYR A 165 15.28 -4.03 1.32
C TYR A 165 15.60 -2.97 0.29
N THR A 166 15.34 -3.24 -1.00
CA THR A 166 15.61 -2.28 -2.07
C THR A 166 14.35 -2.07 -2.92
N ALA A 167 14.05 -0.82 -3.24
CA ALA A 167 12.86 -0.43 -3.99
C ALA A 167 13.22 0.36 -5.25
N TYR A 168 12.60 -0.03 -6.37
CA TYR A 168 12.73 0.65 -7.66
C TYR A 168 11.37 0.98 -8.25
N PHE A 169 11.26 2.14 -8.83
CA PHE A 169 10.09 2.70 -9.49
C PHE A 169 10.35 2.93 -10.97
N LYS A 170 9.32 2.73 -11.81
CA LYS A 170 9.44 3.00 -13.24
C LYS A 170 8.21 3.71 -13.76
N ASP A 171 8.44 4.84 -14.44
CA ASP A 171 7.45 5.50 -15.29
C ASP A 171 7.53 4.89 -16.71
N PRO A 172 6.40 4.45 -17.29
CA PRO A 172 6.40 3.91 -18.65
C PRO A 172 6.81 4.92 -19.73
N GLU A 173 6.61 6.23 -19.50
CA GLU A 173 6.99 7.29 -20.43
C GLU A 173 8.52 7.52 -20.43
N GLU A 174 9.18 7.35 -19.30
CA GLU A 174 10.65 7.49 -19.17
C GLU A 174 11.41 6.23 -19.56
N GLY A 175 10.81 5.07 -19.32
CA GLY A 175 11.35 3.78 -19.73
C GLY A 175 12.41 3.15 -18.83
N ASP A 176 13.07 3.91 -17.98
CA ASP A 176 14.14 3.45 -17.10
C ASP A 176 13.69 3.23 -15.65
N TRP A 177 14.32 2.28 -14.96
CA TRP A 177 14.12 2.07 -13.54
C TRP A 177 14.84 3.15 -12.72
N ARG A 178 14.19 3.69 -11.72
CA ARG A 178 14.75 4.60 -10.74
C ARG A 178 14.89 3.89 -9.40
N LEU A 179 16.10 3.87 -8.84
CA LEU A 179 16.27 3.47 -7.44
C LEU A 179 15.53 4.49 -6.55
N ILE A 180 14.76 4.01 -5.61
CA ILE A 180 14.23 4.85 -4.52
C ILE A 180 15.22 4.76 -3.36
N ALA A 181 15.34 3.62 -2.71
CA ALA A 181 16.38 3.43 -1.70
C ALA A 181 16.69 1.94 -1.51
N SER A 182 17.82 1.69 -0.89
CA SER A 182 18.21 0.42 -0.31
C SER A 182 18.49 0.62 1.17
N PHE A 183 17.75 -0.11 2.03
CA PHE A 183 17.88 -0.08 3.48
C PHE A 183 18.33 -1.42 4.02
N LEU A 184 19.23 -1.40 5.00
CA LEU A 184 19.53 -2.56 5.82
C LEU A 184 18.70 -2.48 7.12
N ARG A 185 17.93 -3.54 7.36
CA ARG A 185 17.19 -3.75 8.61
C ARG A 185 17.99 -4.72 9.48
N PRO A 186 18.54 -4.26 10.61
CA PRO A 186 19.34 -5.11 11.48
C PRO A 186 18.50 -6.15 12.21
N GLN A 187 19.15 -7.16 12.77
CA GLN A 187 18.52 -8.20 13.58
C GLN A 187 17.31 -8.87 12.90
N THR A 188 17.42 -9.03 11.60
CA THR A 188 16.35 -9.59 10.74
C THR A 188 17.01 -10.49 9.71
N ASP A 189 16.58 -11.75 9.67
CA ASP A 189 17.09 -12.74 8.70
C ASP A 189 15.87 -13.32 7.97
N THR A 190 15.47 -12.70 6.85
CA THR A 190 14.26 -13.11 6.12
C THR A 190 14.35 -12.80 4.63
N TRP A 191 13.69 -13.63 3.86
CA TRP A 191 13.28 -13.34 2.49
C TRP A 191 11.98 -12.54 2.49
N PHE A 192 11.48 -12.15 1.32
CA PHE A 192 10.24 -11.41 1.18
C PHE A 192 9.07 -12.18 1.82
N ALA A 193 8.44 -11.61 2.83
CA ALA A 193 7.36 -12.24 3.58
C ALA A 193 6.17 -11.29 3.77
N GLY A 194 4.96 -11.88 3.86
CA GLY A 194 3.72 -11.15 4.07
C GLY A 194 3.42 -10.13 2.96
N PRO A 195 3.34 -10.56 1.69
CA PRO A 195 3.10 -9.64 0.57
C PRO A 195 1.67 -9.10 0.60
N TYR A 196 1.52 -7.79 0.38
CA TYR A 196 0.20 -7.15 0.31
C TYR A 196 0.26 -5.82 -0.45
N SER A 197 -0.90 -5.35 -0.86
CA SER A 197 -1.12 -3.98 -1.35
C SER A 197 -2.26 -3.34 -0.58
N PHE A 198 -2.31 -2.01 -0.52
CA PHE A 198 -3.44 -1.31 0.07
C PHE A 198 -3.77 0.01 -0.62
N LEU A 199 -4.98 0.48 -0.36
CA LEU A 199 -5.40 1.85 -0.64
C LEU A 199 -5.87 2.49 0.65
N GLU A 200 -5.29 3.64 0.99
CA GLU A 200 -5.52 4.35 2.24
C GLU A 200 -5.79 5.84 2.02
N ASN A 201 -6.54 6.43 2.94
CA ASN A 201 -6.63 7.87 3.14
C ASN A 201 -5.90 8.28 4.43
N PHE A 202 -4.74 8.90 4.33
CA PHE A 202 -3.98 9.37 5.50
C PHE A 202 -4.34 10.81 5.94
N LYS A 203 -5.34 11.45 5.28
CA LYS A 203 -5.90 12.77 5.65
C LYS A 203 -7.35 12.62 6.08
N PRO A 204 -7.65 12.48 7.39
CA PRO A 204 -9.01 12.21 7.87
C PRO A 204 -10.07 13.17 7.34
N GLU A 205 -9.73 14.45 7.19
CA GLU A 205 -10.59 15.49 6.66
C GLU A 205 -11.01 15.29 5.20
N GLU A 206 -10.28 14.46 4.46
CA GLU A 206 -10.53 14.16 3.04
C GLU A 206 -11.33 12.85 2.83
N GLY A 207 -11.78 12.20 3.91
CA GLY A 207 -12.49 10.91 3.85
C GLY A 207 -13.89 10.95 3.23
N TYR A 208 -14.38 12.12 2.81
CA TYR A 208 -15.61 12.28 2.04
C TYR A 208 -15.40 12.14 0.52
N LYS A 209 -14.15 12.02 0.07
CA LYS A 209 -13.78 11.89 -1.33
C LYS A 209 -13.46 10.44 -1.66
N LEU A 210 -14.12 9.92 -2.68
CA LEU A 210 -13.95 8.55 -3.16
C LEU A 210 -12.55 8.35 -3.77
N ARG A 211 -11.88 7.28 -3.38
CA ARG A 211 -10.58 6.86 -3.91
C ARG A 211 -10.70 5.50 -4.55
N LYS A 212 -9.98 5.31 -5.65
CA LYS A 212 -9.88 4.02 -6.36
C LYS A 212 -8.46 3.84 -6.89
N ALA A 213 -7.96 2.61 -6.83
CA ALA A 213 -6.71 2.20 -7.43
C ALA A 213 -6.86 0.83 -8.08
N TYR A 214 -6.19 0.61 -9.21
CA TYR A 214 -6.03 -0.70 -9.83
C TYR A 214 -4.64 -1.26 -9.55
N TYR A 215 -4.59 -2.57 -9.33
CA TYR A 215 -3.37 -3.35 -9.14
C TYR A 215 -3.34 -4.46 -10.17
N SER A 216 -2.29 -4.50 -10.96
CA SER A 216 -2.20 -5.44 -12.08
C SER A 216 -0.79 -6.01 -12.21
N ASN A 217 -0.65 -7.04 -13.04
CA ASN A 217 0.62 -7.64 -13.43
C ASN A 217 1.53 -7.92 -12.23
N ILE A 218 1.00 -8.68 -11.25
CA ILE A 218 1.67 -8.93 -9.98
C ILE A 218 2.45 -10.23 -10.08
N TRP A 219 3.74 -10.19 -9.72
CA TRP A 219 4.66 -11.31 -9.80
C TRP A 219 5.53 -11.40 -8.55
N ALA A 220 5.74 -12.64 -8.10
CA ALA A 220 6.79 -12.99 -7.18
C ALA A 220 7.94 -13.64 -7.95
N ILE A 221 9.18 -13.33 -7.57
CA ILE A 221 10.36 -13.93 -8.18
C ILE A 221 11.24 -14.51 -7.07
N SER A 222 11.60 -15.79 -7.21
CA SER A 222 12.41 -16.48 -6.22
C SER A 222 13.86 -16.02 -6.23
N SER A 223 14.63 -16.49 -5.24
CA SER A 223 16.08 -16.35 -5.21
C SER A 223 16.79 -17.08 -6.35
N ASP A 224 16.11 -18.03 -6.98
CA ASP A 224 16.60 -18.83 -8.10
C ASP A 224 16.07 -18.32 -9.46
N ASP A 225 15.53 -17.09 -9.49
CA ASP A 225 14.97 -16.40 -10.65
C ASP A 225 13.72 -17.04 -11.27
N ASP A 226 13.01 -17.89 -10.55
CA ASP A 226 11.72 -18.42 -10.98
C ASP A 226 10.60 -17.39 -10.80
N TRP A 227 9.74 -17.25 -11.82
CA TRP A 227 8.64 -16.30 -11.85
C TRP A 227 7.30 -16.95 -11.53
N PHE A 228 6.58 -16.39 -10.58
CA PHE A 228 5.25 -16.85 -10.15
C PHE A 228 4.24 -15.72 -10.27
N GLN A 229 3.26 -15.90 -11.16
CA GLN A 229 2.16 -14.94 -11.30
C GLN A 229 1.26 -14.99 -10.07
N ILE A 230 0.85 -13.82 -9.58
CA ILE A 230 -0.08 -13.68 -8.46
C ILE A 230 -1.44 -13.27 -9.01
N ASP A 231 -2.34 -14.25 -9.12
CA ASP A 231 -3.70 -14.08 -9.64
C ASP A 231 -4.78 -14.17 -8.57
N ASN A 232 -4.38 -14.47 -7.33
CA ASN A 232 -5.27 -14.57 -6.19
C ASN A 232 -4.89 -13.52 -5.14
N ALA A 233 -5.91 -12.89 -4.56
CA ALA A 233 -5.75 -11.98 -3.45
C ALA A 233 -6.88 -12.18 -2.45
N ARG A 234 -6.60 -11.96 -1.17
CA ARG A 234 -7.63 -11.93 -0.13
C ARG A 234 -7.89 -10.48 0.27
N PHE A 235 -9.14 -10.06 0.10
CA PHE A 235 -9.56 -8.72 0.50
C PHE A 235 -9.73 -8.63 2.02
N THR A 236 -9.17 -7.59 2.63
CA THR A 236 -9.39 -7.25 4.04
C THR A 236 -9.45 -5.73 4.22
N THR A 237 -9.82 -5.30 5.42
CA THR A 237 -9.78 -3.89 5.84
C THR A 237 -8.97 -3.75 7.12
N ASP A 238 -8.62 -2.50 7.44
CA ASP A 238 -8.15 -2.16 8.78
C ASP A 238 -9.28 -2.28 9.83
N ASP A 239 -8.97 -1.93 11.08
CA ASP A 239 -9.93 -2.00 12.18
C ASP A 239 -11.17 -1.12 11.95
N ILE A 240 -11.05 -0.01 11.20
CA ILE A 240 -12.19 0.88 10.90
C ILE A 240 -13.25 0.14 10.10
N GLY A 241 -12.83 -0.62 9.08
CA GLY A 241 -13.75 -1.45 8.30
C GLY A 241 -14.20 -2.71 9.05
N SER A 242 -13.28 -3.41 9.73
CA SER A 242 -13.60 -4.67 10.43
C SER A 242 -14.57 -4.48 11.59
N ILE A 243 -14.51 -3.36 12.30
CA ILE A 243 -15.49 -2.99 13.34
C ILE A 243 -16.68 -2.16 12.81
N GLN A 244 -16.73 -1.95 11.49
CA GLN A 244 -17.84 -1.32 10.79
C GLN A 244 -18.11 0.14 11.22
N TYR A 245 -17.07 0.94 11.44
CA TYR A 245 -17.23 2.39 11.60
C TYR A 245 -17.77 3.05 10.34
N ARG A 246 -17.34 2.56 9.17
CA ARG A 246 -17.83 2.94 7.84
C ARG A 246 -17.89 1.69 6.96
N LEU A 247 -18.80 1.69 5.99
CA LEU A 247 -19.06 0.58 5.06
C LEU A 247 -18.81 0.95 3.59
N ASP A 248 -18.27 2.13 3.33
CA ASP A 248 -17.94 2.60 2.00
C ASP A 248 -16.54 2.13 1.58
N TYR A 249 -16.42 0.82 1.35
CA TYR A 249 -15.17 0.21 0.91
C TYR A 249 -15.41 -1.04 0.06
N GLN A 250 -14.60 -1.21 -0.98
CA GLN A 250 -14.68 -2.36 -1.88
C GLN A 250 -13.31 -2.85 -2.32
N GLY A 251 -13.23 -4.14 -2.58
CA GLY A 251 -12.19 -4.79 -3.36
C GLY A 251 -12.83 -5.78 -4.33
N GLY A 252 -12.25 -5.94 -5.49
CA GLY A 252 -12.76 -6.84 -6.52
C GLY A 252 -11.81 -6.98 -7.70
N VAL A 253 -12.34 -7.57 -8.78
CA VAL A 253 -11.66 -7.72 -10.07
C VAL A 253 -12.48 -7.00 -11.13
N GLU A 254 -11.85 -6.12 -11.90
CA GLU A 254 -12.43 -5.39 -13.00
C GLU A 254 -11.45 -5.36 -14.19
N SER A 255 -11.90 -5.75 -15.38
CA SER A 255 -11.02 -5.83 -16.56
C SER A 255 -9.71 -6.57 -16.30
N ASN A 256 -9.81 -7.67 -15.54
CA ASN A 256 -8.69 -8.52 -15.13
C ASN A 256 -7.58 -7.82 -14.30
N LYS A 257 -7.93 -6.73 -13.62
CA LYS A 257 -7.11 -6.06 -12.61
C LYS A 257 -7.80 -6.18 -11.26
N PHE A 258 -7.06 -6.35 -10.18
CA PHE A 258 -7.61 -6.10 -8.86
C PHE A 258 -7.88 -4.61 -8.72
N TYR A 259 -8.95 -4.26 -8.03
CA TYR A 259 -9.18 -2.88 -7.61
C TYR A 259 -9.45 -2.81 -6.12
N LEU A 260 -9.09 -1.69 -5.55
CA LEU A 260 -9.49 -1.24 -4.23
C LEU A 260 -10.18 0.11 -4.35
N MET A 261 -11.23 0.30 -3.55
CA MET A 261 -12.01 1.54 -3.53
C MET A 261 -12.51 1.81 -2.12
N HIS A 262 -12.43 3.06 -1.65
CA HIS A 262 -12.92 3.43 -0.34
C HIS A 262 -13.23 4.93 -0.21
N CYS A 263 -13.89 5.30 0.89
CA CYS A 263 -14.35 6.66 1.17
C CYS A 263 -15.45 7.16 0.20
N GLY A 264 -15.93 8.41 0.37
CA GLY A 264 -16.94 8.99 -0.52
C GLY A 264 -18.37 8.64 -0.17
N PHE A 265 -18.61 7.87 0.91
CA PHE A 265 -19.94 7.51 1.44
C PHE A 265 -20.86 6.76 0.45
N PHE A 266 -20.28 5.95 -0.43
CA PHE A 266 -21.09 5.05 -1.24
C PHE A 266 -21.66 3.90 -0.40
N ASP A 267 -22.75 3.28 -0.86
CA ASP A 267 -23.52 2.31 -0.10
C ASP A 267 -23.28 0.85 -0.58
N LEU A 268 -22.04 0.46 -0.63
CA LEU A 268 -21.64 -0.91 -0.97
C LEU A 268 -20.33 -1.27 -0.27
N TYR A 269 -20.22 -2.50 0.24
CA TYR A 269 -18.98 -2.98 0.80
C TYR A 269 -18.65 -4.40 0.35
N THR A 270 -17.37 -4.73 0.35
CA THR A 270 -16.89 -6.10 0.17
C THR A 270 -16.63 -6.72 1.54
N GLU A 271 -17.14 -7.91 1.76
CA GLU A 271 -16.91 -8.64 3.02
C GLU A 271 -15.40 -8.90 3.23
N ASN A 272 -14.96 -8.77 4.48
CA ASN A 272 -13.60 -9.13 4.85
C ASN A 272 -13.33 -10.61 4.59
N TYR A 273 -12.10 -10.92 4.22
CA TYR A 273 -11.61 -12.26 3.88
C TYR A 273 -12.19 -12.84 2.59
N LYS A 274 -12.80 -12.01 1.74
CA LYS A 274 -13.24 -12.45 0.42
C LYS A 274 -12.03 -12.73 -0.47
N ASP A 275 -12.01 -13.93 -1.04
CA ASP A 275 -11.02 -14.29 -2.06
C ASP A 275 -11.39 -13.69 -3.42
N LEU A 276 -10.41 -13.11 -4.07
CA LEU A 276 -10.51 -12.48 -5.39
C LEU A 276 -9.55 -13.20 -6.33
N THR A 277 -10.03 -13.58 -7.51
CA THR A 277 -9.22 -14.31 -8.49
C THR A 277 -9.31 -13.65 -9.85
N LYS A 278 -8.16 -13.37 -10.45
CA LYS A 278 -8.02 -13.00 -11.87
C LYS A 278 -7.88 -14.25 -12.72
N THR A 279 -8.26 -14.17 -13.97
CA THR A 279 -8.28 -15.33 -14.88
C THR A 279 -7.29 -15.22 -16.04
N ASP A 280 -6.63 -14.09 -16.18
CA ASP A 280 -5.71 -13.85 -17.30
C ASP A 280 -4.30 -14.36 -16.98
N GLN A 281 -3.70 -15.04 -17.95
CA GLN A 281 -2.30 -15.45 -17.89
C GLN A 281 -1.49 -14.46 -18.74
N SER A 282 -0.77 -13.56 -18.08
CA SER A 282 0.18 -12.68 -18.75
C SER A 282 1.59 -13.31 -18.76
N ALA A 283 2.40 -12.88 -19.70
CA ALA A 283 3.83 -13.19 -19.63
C ALA A 283 4.50 -12.31 -18.55
N PRO A 284 5.54 -12.82 -17.88
CA PRO A 284 6.29 -12.00 -16.93
C PRO A 284 6.90 -10.78 -17.62
N PRO A 285 7.01 -9.63 -16.92
CA PRO A 285 7.67 -8.46 -17.47
C PRO A 285 9.15 -8.76 -17.74
N SER A 286 9.69 -8.19 -18.82
CA SER A 286 11.12 -8.32 -19.12
C SER A 286 11.92 -7.34 -18.25
N ILE A 287 12.62 -7.86 -17.24
CA ILE A 287 13.46 -7.08 -16.33
C ILE A 287 14.85 -7.68 -16.31
N ASN A 288 15.86 -6.85 -16.59
CA ASN A 288 17.24 -7.22 -16.36
C ASN A 288 17.67 -6.69 -14.98
N PHE A 289 17.70 -7.58 -13.98
CA PHE A 289 18.03 -7.23 -12.59
C PHE A 289 19.46 -6.74 -12.42
N GLU A 290 20.40 -7.16 -13.29
CA GLU A 290 21.80 -6.72 -13.26
C GLU A 290 21.98 -5.25 -13.70
N LEU A 291 21.00 -4.72 -14.45
CA LEU A 291 21.01 -3.34 -14.93
C LEU A 291 20.19 -2.39 -14.06
N LEU A 292 19.65 -2.84 -12.95
CA LEU A 292 18.97 -1.95 -12.00
C LEU A 292 20.01 -0.99 -11.36
N PRO A 293 19.66 0.33 -11.24
CA PRO A 293 20.60 1.38 -10.80
C PRO A 293 21.04 1.26 -9.34
#